data_406699214f90c742fee95ecbf4b811d9
#
_entry.id   406699214f90c742fee95ecbf4b811d9
#
_cell.length_a   1.000
_cell.length_b   1.000
_cell.length_c   1.000
_cell.angle_alpha   90.00
_cell.angle_beta   90.00
_cell.angle_gamma   90.00
#
_symmetry.space_group_name_H-M   'P 1'
#
loop_
_entity.id
_entity.type
_entity.pdbx_description
1 polymer ?
#
loop_
_entity_poly.entity_id
_entity_poly.type
_entity_poly.pdbx_seq_one_letter_code
_entity_poly.pdbx_strand_id
1 'polypeptide(L)'
;MLKKLLKYDLKYIYKVLVVFYILVIFFAIFTRFMLYKDIAIIKIFGQVCSGITISMIISIIINNIMRLWARFYNNFYKDEAYLTHTLPISKKILFLSKFLTSVITILGSILVIILSLFIAYYTKDNYNLLLNMVSFKTLILVIILFILEMILLVLSGYFGILIGQSKNEKKMFKTVLYGFISYIVNQILFILVIFVVGVINKDVAVIFESNINNFTIINNLLSVGVWYYFILIIVYYYLCLYIFNKGVNIE
;
A
#
# COMPACT_ATOMS: atom_id res chain seq x y z
N MET A 1 -21.42 5.49 -15.67
CA MET A 1 -20.87 6.61 -14.89
C MET A 1 -19.59 6.21 -14.13
N LEU A 2 -19.56 5.11 -13.37
CA LEU A 2 -18.37 4.64 -12.63
C LEU A 2 -17.08 4.58 -13.49
N LYS A 3 -17.14 3.98 -14.71
CA LYS A 3 -15.99 3.90 -15.62
C LYS A 3 -15.40 5.27 -16.01
N LYS A 4 -16.23 6.30 -16.17
CA LYS A 4 -15.76 7.65 -16.48
C LYS A 4 -15.02 8.27 -15.29
N LEU A 5 -15.57 8.16 -14.08
CA LEU A 5 -14.92 8.62 -12.84
C LEU A 5 -13.55 7.95 -12.64
N LEU A 6 -13.51 6.62 -12.73
CA LEU A 6 -12.27 5.85 -12.64
C LEU A 6 -11.22 6.32 -13.67
N LYS A 7 -11.64 6.49 -14.94
CA LYS A 7 -10.72 6.95 -15.99
C LYS A 7 -10.08 8.31 -15.67
N TYR A 8 -10.85 9.27 -15.17
CA TYR A 8 -10.33 10.59 -14.82
C TYR A 8 -9.41 10.54 -13.60
N ASP A 9 -9.78 9.80 -12.56
CA ASP A 9 -8.95 9.64 -11.36
C ASP A 9 -7.63 8.91 -11.67
N LEU A 10 -7.69 7.82 -12.43
CA LEU A 10 -6.50 7.09 -12.87
C LEU A 10 -5.59 7.98 -13.73
N LYS A 11 -6.15 8.72 -14.69
CA LYS A 11 -5.36 9.64 -15.54
C LYS A 11 -4.63 10.69 -14.69
N TYR A 12 -5.28 11.23 -13.66
CA TYR A 12 -4.67 12.21 -12.77
C TYR A 12 -3.50 11.62 -11.99
N ILE A 13 -3.68 10.43 -11.41
CA ILE A 13 -2.67 9.77 -10.58
C ILE A 13 -1.52 9.26 -11.41
N TYR A 14 -1.80 8.56 -12.51
CA TYR A 14 -0.77 7.98 -13.39
C TYR A 14 0.06 9.04 -14.12
N LYS A 15 -0.43 10.24 -14.33
CA LYS A 15 0.35 11.33 -14.97
C LYS A 15 1.72 11.53 -14.33
N VAL A 16 1.83 11.35 -13.02
CA VAL A 16 3.11 11.49 -12.31
C VAL A 16 3.72 10.15 -11.94
N LEU A 17 2.92 9.14 -11.57
CA LEU A 17 3.45 7.82 -11.23
C LEU A 17 4.24 7.20 -12.39
N VAL A 18 3.82 7.41 -13.64
CA VAL A 18 4.53 6.91 -14.83
C VAL A 18 5.97 7.42 -14.90
N VAL A 19 6.23 8.67 -14.48
CA VAL A 19 7.59 9.20 -14.43
C VAL A 19 8.45 8.39 -13.45
N PHE A 20 7.93 8.13 -12.25
CA PHE A 20 8.64 7.29 -11.27
C PHE A 20 8.80 5.85 -11.75
N TYR A 21 7.82 5.28 -12.46
CA TYR A 21 7.90 3.93 -13.03
C TYR A 21 9.01 3.83 -14.09
N ILE A 22 9.13 4.82 -14.97
CA ILE A 22 10.21 4.87 -15.96
C ILE A 22 11.56 4.98 -15.28
N LEU A 23 11.68 5.88 -14.29
CA LEU A 23 12.93 6.08 -13.56
C LEU A 23 13.37 4.82 -12.81
N VAL A 24 12.47 4.12 -12.10
CA VAL A 24 12.88 2.91 -11.37
C VAL A 24 13.32 1.80 -12.32
N ILE A 25 12.64 1.62 -13.46
CA ILE A 25 13.04 0.62 -14.47
C ILE A 25 14.40 0.98 -15.08
N PHE A 26 14.62 2.26 -15.39
CA PHE A 26 15.89 2.76 -15.91
C PHE A 26 17.04 2.43 -14.94
N PHE A 27 16.91 2.81 -13.67
CA PHE A 27 17.94 2.52 -12.67
C PHE A 27 18.09 1.03 -12.39
N ALA A 28 17.02 0.23 -12.46
CA ALA A 28 17.09 -1.23 -12.33
C ALA A 28 17.94 -1.87 -13.44
N ILE A 29 17.77 -1.41 -14.70
CA ILE A 29 18.59 -1.87 -15.84
C ILE A 29 20.05 -1.47 -15.64
N PHE A 30 20.32 -0.23 -15.22
CA PHE A 30 21.66 0.26 -14.93
C PHE A 30 22.32 -0.55 -13.80
N THR A 31 21.60 -0.81 -12.72
CA THR A 31 22.05 -1.65 -11.60
C THR A 31 22.49 -3.01 -12.10
N ARG A 32 21.65 -3.68 -12.90
CA ARG A 32 22.01 -4.98 -13.47
C ARG A 32 23.26 -4.92 -14.31
N PHE A 33 23.35 -3.95 -15.23
CA PHE A 33 24.47 -3.85 -16.16
C PHE A 33 25.81 -3.60 -15.43
N MET A 34 25.79 -2.84 -14.33
CA MET A 34 27.00 -2.48 -13.59
C MET A 34 27.41 -3.51 -12.55
N LEU A 35 26.45 -4.12 -11.82
CA LEU A 35 26.77 -5.09 -10.76
C LEU A 35 27.45 -6.36 -11.28
N TYR A 36 27.16 -6.77 -12.52
CA TYR A 36 27.67 -8.02 -13.08
C TYR A 36 28.91 -7.85 -13.96
N LYS A 37 29.54 -6.68 -13.93
CA LYS A 37 30.86 -6.44 -14.54
C LYS A 37 31.96 -6.79 -13.54
N ASP A 38 33.03 -7.47 -14.02
CA ASP A 38 34.15 -7.91 -13.16
C ASP A 38 35.13 -6.78 -12.79
N ILE A 39 34.90 -5.55 -13.25
CA ILE A 39 35.72 -4.38 -12.95
C ILE A 39 35.28 -3.76 -11.63
N ALA A 40 36.19 -3.72 -10.63
CA ALA A 40 35.90 -3.25 -9.26
C ALA A 40 35.25 -1.85 -9.21
N ILE A 41 35.72 -0.90 -10.01
CA ILE A 41 35.18 0.47 -10.07
C ILE A 41 33.72 0.43 -10.56
N ILE A 42 33.42 -0.32 -11.62
CA ILE A 42 32.05 -0.43 -12.17
C ILE A 42 31.12 -1.08 -11.17
N LYS A 43 31.59 -2.05 -10.40
CA LYS A 43 30.83 -2.73 -9.35
C LYS A 43 30.45 -1.78 -8.21
N ILE A 44 31.34 -0.84 -7.82
CA ILE A 44 31.03 0.20 -6.83
C ILE A 44 29.91 1.12 -7.36
N PHE A 45 30.00 1.59 -8.62
CA PHE A 45 28.92 2.35 -9.24
C PHE A 45 27.60 1.55 -9.29
N GLY A 46 27.66 0.24 -9.54
CA GLY A 46 26.50 -0.65 -9.48
C GLY A 46 25.84 -0.68 -8.10
N GLN A 47 26.61 -0.67 -7.02
CA GLN A 47 26.09 -0.58 -5.65
C GLN A 47 25.39 0.76 -5.38
N VAL A 48 25.95 1.87 -5.88
CA VAL A 48 25.29 3.19 -5.79
C VAL A 48 23.98 3.19 -6.57
N CYS A 49 23.96 2.67 -7.80
CA CYS A 49 22.73 2.54 -8.60
C CYS A 49 21.68 1.64 -7.91
N SER A 50 22.10 0.59 -7.21
CA SER A 50 21.17 -0.24 -6.44
C SER A 50 20.51 0.53 -5.29
N GLY A 51 21.26 1.37 -4.58
CA GLY A 51 20.72 2.28 -3.56
C GLY A 51 19.69 3.26 -4.14
N ILE A 52 19.98 3.84 -5.31
CA ILE A 52 19.04 4.72 -6.02
C ILE A 52 17.78 3.95 -6.42
N THR A 53 17.90 2.72 -6.95
CA THR A 53 16.75 1.89 -7.32
C THR A 53 15.83 1.63 -6.12
N ILE A 54 16.39 1.29 -4.96
CA ILE A 54 15.62 1.07 -3.71
C ILE A 54 14.95 2.38 -3.27
N SER A 55 15.65 3.51 -3.30
CA SER A 55 15.09 4.83 -2.98
C SER A 55 13.93 5.21 -3.91
N MET A 56 14.02 4.89 -5.19
CA MET A 56 12.94 5.11 -6.16
C MET A 56 11.72 4.20 -5.89
N ILE A 57 11.93 2.95 -5.47
CA ILE A 57 10.84 2.05 -5.06
C ILE A 57 10.07 2.65 -3.88
N ILE A 58 10.78 3.12 -2.85
CA ILE A 58 10.15 3.77 -1.69
C ILE A 58 9.39 5.03 -2.13
N SER A 59 9.97 5.82 -3.03
CA SER A 59 9.34 7.03 -3.59
C SER A 59 8.05 6.72 -4.35
N ILE A 60 7.97 5.60 -5.09
CA ILE A 60 6.73 5.17 -5.77
C ILE A 60 5.62 4.94 -4.75
N ILE A 61 5.90 4.22 -3.67
CA ILE A 61 4.92 3.89 -2.63
C ILE A 61 4.41 5.17 -1.96
N ILE A 62 5.32 6.03 -1.50
CA ILE A 62 4.96 7.28 -0.81
C ILE A 62 4.16 8.21 -1.74
N ASN A 63 4.62 8.42 -2.98
CA ASN A 63 3.92 9.28 -3.93
C ASN A 63 2.54 8.73 -4.31
N ASN A 64 2.39 7.41 -4.44
CA ASN A 64 1.08 6.81 -4.74
C ASN A 64 0.09 7.11 -3.61
N ILE A 65 0.44 6.82 -2.35
CA ILE A 65 -0.41 7.05 -1.18
C ILE A 65 -0.77 8.54 -1.04
N MET A 66 0.23 9.43 -1.09
CA MET A 66 0.01 10.86 -0.95
C MET A 66 -0.91 11.43 -2.03
N ARG A 67 -0.80 10.93 -3.28
CA ARG A 67 -1.67 11.35 -4.37
C ARG A 67 -3.09 10.84 -4.24
N LEU A 68 -3.27 9.62 -3.74
CA LEU A 68 -4.60 9.08 -3.46
C LEU A 68 -5.30 9.91 -2.40
N TRP A 69 -4.63 10.26 -1.30
CA TRP A 69 -5.18 11.11 -0.24
C TRP A 69 -5.45 12.54 -0.74
N ALA A 70 -4.51 13.14 -1.45
CA ALA A 70 -4.68 14.47 -2.02
C ALA A 70 -5.85 14.51 -3.02
N ARG A 71 -5.97 13.50 -3.89
CA ARG A 71 -7.08 13.41 -4.85
C ARG A 71 -8.43 13.25 -4.15
N PHE A 72 -8.49 12.43 -3.10
CA PHE A 72 -9.70 12.26 -2.28
C PHE A 72 -10.09 13.59 -1.61
N TYR A 73 -9.13 14.28 -0.98
CA TYR A 73 -9.35 15.55 -0.32
C TYR A 73 -9.81 16.63 -1.29
N ASN A 74 -9.11 16.80 -2.42
CA ASN A 74 -9.44 17.85 -3.40
C ASN A 74 -10.82 17.65 -4.03
N ASN A 75 -11.21 16.38 -4.30
CA ASN A 75 -12.50 16.09 -4.91
C ASN A 75 -13.69 16.31 -3.98
N PHE A 76 -13.53 16.10 -2.67
CA PHE A 76 -14.67 16.10 -1.76
C PHE A 76 -14.72 17.32 -0.83
N TYR A 77 -13.59 18.03 -0.63
CA TYR A 77 -13.50 19.10 0.38
C TYR A 77 -12.85 20.38 -0.12
N LYS A 78 -12.27 20.40 -1.33
CA LYS A 78 -11.57 21.56 -1.87
C LYS A 78 -12.14 21.96 -3.24
N ASP A 79 -11.30 22.44 -4.14
CA ASP A 79 -11.63 23.11 -5.40
C ASP A 79 -12.64 22.36 -6.29
N GLU A 80 -12.62 21.03 -6.29
CA GLU A 80 -13.53 20.19 -7.09
C GLU A 80 -14.79 19.74 -6.32
N ALA A 81 -14.92 20.09 -5.04
CA ALA A 81 -15.99 19.58 -4.17
C ALA A 81 -17.38 19.98 -4.69
N TYR A 82 -17.57 21.25 -5.06
CA TYR A 82 -18.83 21.74 -5.59
C TYR A 82 -19.27 20.93 -6.82
N LEU A 83 -18.37 20.77 -7.79
CA LEU A 83 -18.67 20.02 -9.01
C LEU A 83 -18.97 18.54 -8.71
N THR A 84 -18.22 17.93 -7.78
CA THR A 84 -18.41 16.53 -7.43
C THR A 84 -19.74 16.27 -6.74
N HIS A 85 -20.19 17.19 -5.87
CA HIS A 85 -21.45 17.04 -5.14
C HIS A 85 -22.69 17.42 -5.96
N THR A 86 -22.55 18.22 -7.03
CA THR A 86 -23.64 18.56 -7.96
C THR A 86 -23.88 17.46 -9.02
N LEU A 87 -22.98 16.48 -9.14
CA LEU A 87 -23.19 15.37 -10.05
C LEU A 87 -24.40 14.51 -9.62
N PRO A 88 -25.31 14.14 -10.54
CA PRO A 88 -26.46 13.28 -10.23
C PRO A 88 -26.02 11.82 -10.06
N ILE A 89 -25.12 11.56 -9.10
CA ILE A 89 -24.51 10.25 -8.82
C ILE A 89 -24.63 9.98 -7.33
N SER A 90 -24.97 8.74 -6.95
CA SER A 90 -25.04 8.35 -5.55
C SER A 90 -23.67 8.44 -4.87
N LYS A 91 -23.64 8.89 -3.61
CA LYS A 91 -22.43 8.97 -2.79
C LYS A 91 -21.68 7.64 -2.72
N LYS A 92 -22.41 6.51 -2.72
CA LYS A 92 -21.83 5.16 -2.77
C LYS A 92 -20.97 4.92 -4.00
N ILE A 93 -21.44 5.33 -5.18
CA ILE A 93 -20.68 5.17 -6.45
C ILE A 93 -19.46 6.10 -6.46
N LEU A 94 -19.58 7.31 -5.92
CA LEU A 94 -18.45 8.24 -5.80
C LEU A 94 -17.35 7.65 -4.90
N PHE A 95 -17.70 7.17 -3.71
CA PHE A 95 -16.74 6.54 -2.80
C PHE A 95 -16.14 5.27 -3.39
N LEU A 96 -16.96 4.41 -4.01
CA LEU A 96 -16.51 3.18 -4.68
C LEU A 96 -15.49 3.48 -5.78
N SER A 97 -15.67 4.57 -6.56
CA SER A 97 -14.70 4.95 -7.58
C SER A 97 -13.33 5.27 -6.97
N LYS A 98 -13.27 5.96 -5.84
CA LYS A 98 -12.01 6.28 -5.14
C LYS A 98 -11.34 5.03 -4.58
N PHE A 99 -12.13 4.14 -3.98
CA PHE A 99 -11.62 2.86 -3.49
C PHE A 99 -11.04 2.00 -4.63
N LEU A 100 -11.77 1.83 -5.72
CA LEU A 100 -11.28 1.07 -6.87
C LEU A 100 -10.05 1.71 -7.53
N THR A 101 -10.01 3.05 -7.60
CA THR A 101 -8.82 3.76 -8.08
C THR A 101 -7.61 3.44 -7.21
N SER A 102 -7.75 3.43 -5.87
CA SER A 102 -6.66 3.10 -4.97
C SER A 102 -6.18 1.66 -5.14
N VAL A 103 -7.09 0.70 -5.26
CA VAL A 103 -6.74 -0.71 -5.50
C VAL A 103 -5.95 -0.87 -6.81
N ILE A 104 -6.46 -0.29 -7.91
CA ILE A 104 -5.82 -0.39 -9.23
C ILE A 104 -4.42 0.24 -9.22
N THR A 105 -4.25 1.42 -8.62
CA THR A 105 -2.95 2.11 -8.61
C THR A 105 -1.94 1.42 -7.70
N ILE A 106 -2.36 0.86 -6.56
CA ILE A 106 -1.51 0.08 -5.68
C ILE A 106 -1.04 -1.20 -6.39
N LEU A 107 -1.95 -1.96 -7.00
CA LEU A 107 -1.59 -3.16 -7.76
C LEU A 107 -0.63 -2.84 -8.90
N GLY A 108 -0.90 -1.77 -9.66
CA GLY A 108 0.00 -1.30 -10.72
C GLY A 108 1.40 -0.92 -10.21
N SER A 109 1.49 -0.20 -9.08
CA SER A 109 2.77 0.15 -8.46
C SER A 109 3.54 -1.09 -8.01
N ILE A 110 2.88 -2.04 -7.36
CA ILE A 110 3.52 -3.27 -6.87
C ILE A 110 4.03 -4.13 -8.04
N LEU A 111 3.28 -4.23 -9.14
CA LEU A 111 3.74 -4.92 -10.34
C LEU A 111 5.02 -4.29 -10.90
N VAL A 112 5.09 -2.96 -10.99
CA VAL A 112 6.31 -2.26 -11.45
C VAL A 112 7.47 -2.47 -10.48
N ILE A 113 7.22 -2.46 -9.17
CA ILE A 113 8.24 -2.73 -8.14
C ILE A 113 8.80 -4.14 -8.29
N ILE A 114 7.94 -5.16 -8.41
CA ILE A 114 8.36 -6.56 -8.61
C ILE A 114 9.19 -6.69 -9.90
N LEU A 115 8.73 -6.09 -11.00
CA LEU A 115 9.47 -6.09 -12.26
C LEU A 115 10.83 -5.42 -12.14
N SER A 116 10.93 -4.30 -11.44
CA SER A 116 12.20 -3.59 -11.25
C SER A 116 13.18 -4.39 -10.41
N LEU A 117 12.73 -5.03 -9.33
CA LEU A 117 13.55 -5.92 -8.52
C LEU A 117 14.01 -7.14 -9.30
N PHE A 118 13.12 -7.74 -10.09
CA PHE A 118 13.47 -8.85 -10.96
C PHE A 118 14.54 -8.45 -12.00
N ILE A 119 14.36 -7.32 -12.66
CA ILE A 119 15.36 -6.80 -13.63
C ILE A 119 16.71 -6.57 -12.95
N ALA A 120 16.74 -5.94 -11.77
CA ALA A 120 17.98 -5.55 -11.10
C ALA A 120 18.77 -6.76 -10.57
N TYR A 121 18.09 -7.74 -9.95
CA TYR A 121 18.75 -8.75 -9.10
C TYR A 121 18.57 -10.20 -9.55
N TYR A 122 17.79 -10.48 -10.62
CA TYR A 122 17.59 -11.86 -11.08
C TYR A 122 18.86 -12.44 -11.67
N THR A 123 19.43 -13.46 -10.98
CA THR A 123 20.40 -14.43 -11.50
C THR A 123 19.92 -15.80 -11.11
N LYS A 124 20.40 -16.85 -11.82
CA LYS A 124 20.05 -18.24 -11.45
C LYS A 124 20.47 -18.56 -10.01
N ASP A 125 21.64 -18.07 -9.60
CA ASP A 125 22.18 -18.30 -8.26
C ASP A 125 21.34 -17.59 -7.19
N ASN A 126 21.00 -16.31 -7.38
CA ASN A 126 20.14 -15.57 -6.45
C ASN A 126 18.73 -16.17 -6.35
N TYR A 127 18.19 -16.65 -7.47
CA TYR A 127 16.89 -17.32 -7.49
C TYR A 127 16.92 -18.64 -6.71
N ASN A 128 17.93 -19.45 -6.91
CA ASN A 128 18.11 -20.71 -6.16
C ASN A 128 18.33 -20.45 -4.67
N LEU A 129 19.09 -19.44 -4.30
CA LEU A 129 19.27 -19.00 -2.92
C LEU A 129 17.95 -18.58 -2.28
N LEU A 130 17.13 -17.79 -2.99
CA LEU A 130 15.80 -17.39 -2.51
C LEU A 130 14.88 -18.60 -2.29
N LEU A 131 14.83 -19.54 -3.22
CA LEU A 131 13.99 -20.74 -3.08
C LEU A 131 14.46 -21.67 -1.95
N ASN A 132 15.77 -21.70 -1.67
CA ASN A 132 16.31 -22.44 -0.54
C ASN A 132 16.01 -21.76 0.80
N MET A 133 15.94 -20.43 0.82
CA MET A 133 15.69 -19.64 2.03
C MET A 133 14.20 -19.46 2.34
N VAL A 134 13.32 -19.42 1.32
CA VAL A 134 11.91 -19.08 1.49
C VAL A 134 11.05 -19.95 0.58
N SER A 135 10.00 -20.57 1.12
CA SER A 135 9.08 -21.35 0.28
C SER A 135 8.29 -20.44 -0.67
N PHE A 136 7.97 -20.93 -1.86
CA PHE A 136 7.17 -20.18 -2.84
C PHE A 136 5.82 -19.72 -2.27
N LYS A 137 5.20 -20.53 -1.41
CA LYS A 137 3.97 -20.20 -0.69
C LYS A 137 4.16 -18.98 0.22
N THR A 138 5.27 -18.93 0.96
CA THR A 138 5.60 -17.80 1.84
C THR A 138 5.76 -16.50 1.05
N LEU A 139 6.44 -16.54 -0.11
CA LEU A 139 6.59 -15.37 -0.97
C LEU A 139 5.25 -14.81 -1.44
N ILE A 140 4.34 -15.68 -1.88
CA ILE A 140 2.99 -15.26 -2.31
C ILE A 140 2.23 -14.63 -1.13
N LEU A 141 2.26 -15.24 0.06
CA LEU A 141 1.58 -14.71 1.24
C LEU A 141 2.11 -13.33 1.65
N VAL A 142 3.43 -13.13 1.62
CA VAL A 142 4.06 -11.83 1.91
C VAL A 142 3.61 -10.76 0.91
N ILE A 143 3.57 -11.07 -0.38
CA ILE A 143 3.12 -10.13 -1.41
C ILE A 143 1.63 -9.76 -1.19
N ILE A 144 0.78 -10.75 -0.93
CA ILE A 144 -0.66 -10.51 -0.68
C ILE A 144 -0.83 -9.65 0.58
N LEU A 145 -0.13 -9.99 1.66
CA LEU A 145 -0.18 -9.24 2.92
C LEU A 145 0.24 -7.79 2.71
N PHE A 146 1.33 -7.55 1.98
CA PHE A 146 1.81 -6.22 1.65
C PHE A 146 0.78 -5.41 0.82
N ILE A 147 0.12 -6.04 -0.16
CA ILE A 147 -0.96 -5.42 -0.95
C ILE A 147 -2.11 -4.98 -0.02
N LEU A 148 -2.58 -5.88 0.85
CA LEU A 148 -3.69 -5.61 1.74
C LEU A 148 -3.35 -4.51 2.76
N GLU A 149 -2.15 -4.53 3.32
CA GLU A 149 -1.67 -3.48 4.23
C GLU A 149 -1.64 -2.11 3.55
N MET A 150 -1.16 -2.02 2.30
CA MET A 150 -1.17 -0.76 1.54
C MET A 150 -2.58 -0.25 1.26
N ILE A 151 -3.52 -1.14 0.95
CA ILE A 151 -4.93 -0.76 0.76
C ILE A 151 -5.53 -0.24 2.07
N LEU A 152 -5.27 -0.92 3.19
CA LEU A 152 -5.75 -0.50 4.51
C LEU A 152 -5.16 0.87 4.90
N LEU A 153 -3.87 1.10 4.63
CA LEU A 153 -3.21 2.38 4.89
C LEU A 153 -3.88 3.53 4.12
N VAL A 154 -4.27 3.32 2.87
CA VAL A 154 -5.02 4.33 2.10
C VAL A 154 -6.41 4.56 2.70
N LEU A 155 -7.12 3.49 3.09
CA LEU A 155 -8.44 3.62 3.73
C LEU A 155 -8.37 4.32 5.09
N SER A 156 -7.33 4.07 5.89
CA SER A 156 -7.11 4.77 7.16
C SER A 156 -6.91 6.28 6.95
N GLY A 157 -6.22 6.67 5.87
CA GLY A 157 -6.12 8.08 5.48
C GLY A 157 -7.45 8.67 5.01
N TYR A 158 -8.24 7.93 4.23
CA TYR A 158 -9.60 8.37 3.86
C TYR A 158 -10.49 8.54 5.09
N PHE A 159 -10.43 7.62 6.04
CA PHE A 159 -11.13 7.73 7.32
C PHE A 159 -10.70 8.97 8.11
N GLY A 160 -9.39 9.24 8.18
CA GLY A 160 -8.85 10.44 8.81
C GLY A 160 -9.35 11.73 8.14
N ILE A 161 -9.38 11.77 6.78
CA ILE A 161 -9.91 12.91 6.04
C ILE A 161 -11.40 13.12 6.34
N LEU A 162 -12.21 12.07 6.30
CA LEU A 162 -13.65 12.15 6.55
C LEU A 162 -13.97 12.66 7.94
N ILE A 163 -13.31 12.15 8.99
CA ILE A 163 -13.53 12.60 10.37
C ILE A 163 -12.94 13.99 10.60
N GLY A 164 -11.72 14.24 10.12
CA GLY A 164 -11.06 15.52 10.32
C GLY A 164 -11.85 16.69 9.71
N GLN A 165 -12.37 16.49 8.51
CA GLN A 165 -13.16 17.52 7.80
C GLN A 165 -14.58 17.68 8.36
N SER A 166 -15.11 16.72 9.12
CA SER A 166 -16.39 16.88 9.82
C SER A 166 -16.32 17.78 11.06
N LYS A 167 -15.13 18.22 11.47
CA LYS A 167 -14.92 19.09 12.64
C LYS A 167 -14.84 20.56 12.23
N ASN A 168 -15.26 21.48 13.12
CA ASN A 168 -15.34 22.91 12.80
C ASN A 168 -13.99 23.63 12.92
N GLU A 169 -13.03 23.12 13.72
CA GLU A 169 -11.75 23.77 13.98
C GLU A 169 -10.56 22.91 13.58
N LYS A 170 -9.48 23.55 13.10
CA LYS A 170 -8.19 22.91 12.75
C LYS A 170 -8.37 21.66 11.89
N LYS A 171 -9.23 21.73 10.87
CA LYS A 171 -9.63 20.61 10.00
C LYS A 171 -8.44 19.78 9.48
N MET A 172 -7.41 20.46 8.95
CA MET A 172 -6.21 19.77 8.40
C MET A 172 -5.42 19.01 9.47
N PHE A 173 -5.19 19.62 10.63
CA PHE A 173 -4.50 18.97 11.73
C PHE A 173 -5.26 17.74 12.22
N LYS A 174 -6.58 17.86 12.40
CA LYS A 174 -7.44 16.74 12.81
C LYS A 174 -7.47 15.63 11.76
N THR A 175 -7.43 15.96 10.47
CA THR A 175 -7.32 14.97 9.38
C THR A 175 -6.09 14.09 9.53
N VAL A 176 -4.91 14.70 9.71
CA VAL A 176 -3.66 13.97 9.88
C VAL A 176 -3.68 13.15 11.17
N LEU A 177 -4.13 13.77 12.27
CA LEU A 177 -4.18 13.14 13.59
C LEU A 177 -5.09 11.90 13.60
N TYR A 178 -6.31 11.99 13.08
CA TYR A 178 -7.23 10.84 13.03
C TYR A 178 -6.75 9.75 12.06
N GLY A 179 -6.11 10.12 10.94
CA GLY A 179 -5.49 9.15 10.04
C GLY A 179 -4.37 8.37 10.72
N PHE A 180 -3.50 9.09 11.45
CA PHE A 180 -2.40 8.49 12.21
C PHE A 180 -2.89 7.61 13.38
N ILE A 181 -3.85 8.10 14.17
CA ILE A 181 -4.45 7.31 15.26
C ILE A 181 -5.09 6.04 14.71
N SER A 182 -5.85 6.13 13.62
CA SER A 182 -6.49 4.94 13.03
C SER A 182 -5.47 3.90 12.58
N TYR A 183 -4.34 4.33 12.02
CA TYR A 183 -3.24 3.44 11.65
C TYR A 183 -2.60 2.77 12.87
N ILE A 184 -2.29 3.53 13.93
CA ILE A 184 -1.72 2.96 15.17
C ILE A 184 -2.69 1.96 15.81
N VAL A 185 -3.97 2.29 15.89
CA VAL A 185 -5.00 1.37 16.45
C VAL A 185 -5.02 0.05 15.66
N ASN A 186 -4.92 0.11 14.33
CA ASN A 186 -4.86 -1.11 13.51
C ASN A 186 -3.61 -1.95 13.80
N GLN A 187 -2.45 -1.33 14.03
CA GLN A 187 -1.22 -2.08 14.37
C GLN A 187 -1.34 -2.73 15.75
N ILE A 188 -1.88 -2.02 16.74
CA ILE A 188 -2.11 -2.57 18.08
C ILE A 188 -3.10 -3.75 18.01
N LEU A 189 -4.19 -3.62 17.26
CA LEU A 189 -5.16 -4.70 17.07
C LEU A 189 -4.52 -5.91 16.37
N PHE A 190 -3.63 -5.71 15.41
CA PHE A 190 -2.90 -6.81 14.77
C PHE A 190 -2.04 -7.59 15.76
N ILE A 191 -1.28 -6.89 16.62
CA ILE A 191 -0.48 -7.52 17.67
C ILE A 191 -1.37 -8.33 18.63
N LEU A 192 -2.52 -7.78 19.03
CA LEU A 192 -3.48 -8.49 19.89
C LEU A 192 -4.02 -9.74 19.21
N VAL A 193 -4.35 -9.69 17.93
CA VAL A 193 -4.82 -10.87 17.17
C VAL A 193 -3.75 -11.95 17.12
N ILE A 194 -2.49 -11.58 16.83
CA ILE A 194 -1.37 -12.54 16.85
C ILE A 194 -1.22 -13.17 18.23
N PHE A 195 -1.31 -12.37 19.29
CA PHE A 195 -1.22 -12.87 20.67
C PHE A 195 -2.34 -13.87 20.99
N VAL A 196 -3.60 -13.54 20.66
CA VAL A 196 -4.76 -14.42 20.86
C VAL A 196 -4.61 -15.73 20.08
N VAL A 197 -4.18 -15.65 18.81
CA VAL A 197 -3.94 -16.83 17.98
C VAL A 197 -2.79 -17.67 18.56
N GLY A 198 -1.74 -17.05 19.09
CA GLY A 198 -0.63 -17.73 19.77
C GLY A 198 -1.08 -18.49 21.03
N VAL A 199 -2.01 -17.93 21.80
CA VAL A 199 -2.58 -18.61 22.98
C VAL A 199 -3.44 -19.82 22.59
N ILE A 200 -4.22 -19.71 21.51
CA ILE A 200 -5.12 -20.77 21.06
C ILE A 200 -4.35 -21.89 20.34
N ASN A 201 -3.37 -21.54 19.53
CA ASN A 201 -2.62 -22.49 18.71
C ASN A 201 -1.18 -22.59 19.20
N LYS A 202 -0.83 -23.73 19.84
CA LYS A 202 0.50 -24.01 20.38
C LYS A 202 1.61 -23.94 19.34
N ASP A 203 1.32 -24.25 18.06
CA ASP A 203 2.30 -24.15 16.97
C ASP A 203 2.69 -22.69 16.69
N VAL A 204 1.76 -21.75 16.94
CA VAL A 204 2.04 -20.31 16.82
C VAL A 204 2.73 -19.76 18.07
N ALA A 205 2.47 -20.35 19.25
CA ALA A 205 3.15 -19.98 20.50
C ALA A 205 4.69 -20.20 20.43
N VAL A 206 5.15 -21.19 19.69
CA VAL A 206 6.57 -21.49 19.46
C VAL A 206 7.32 -20.33 18.76
N ILE A 207 6.61 -19.41 18.12
CA ILE A 207 7.22 -18.19 17.52
C ILE A 207 7.85 -17.29 18.61
N PHE A 208 7.28 -17.31 19.81
CA PHE A 208 7.80 -16.56 20.96
C PHE A 208 8.96 -17.30 21.66
N GLU A 209 9.17 -18.58 21.32
CA GLU A 209 10.29 -19.39 21.75
C GLU A 209 11.33 -19.42 20.62
N SER A 210 12.54 -19.02 20.87
CA SER A 210 13.66 -18.58 20.02
C SER A 210 14.16 -19.46 18.85
N ASN A 211 13.39 -20.38 18.27
CA ASN A 211 13.81 -21.24 17.17
C ASN A 211 12.80 -21.28 16.00
N ILE A 212 12.73 -20.18 15.24
CA ILE A 212 11.85 -20.05 14.07
C ILE A 212 12.53 -20.63 12.81
N ASN A 213 12.68 -21.94 12.73
CA ASN A 213 13.13 -22.59 11.49
C ASN A 213 12.01 -23.36 10.75
N ASN A 214 10.76 -23.24 11.19
CA ASN A 214 9.62 -23.94 10.59
C ASN A 214 8.81 -23.03 9.66
N PHE A 215 8.97 -23.19 8.34
CA PHE A 215 8.17 -22.47 7.33
C PHE A 215 6.66 -22.65 7.50
N THR A 216 6.21 -23.77 8.06
CA THR A 216 4.79 -24.03 8.33
C THR A 216 4.22 -23.03 9.32
N ILE A 217 4.96 -22.71 10.38
CA ILE A 217 4.55 -21.76 11.42
C ILE A 217 4.49 -20.35 10.85
N ILE A 218 5.51 -19.95 10.08
CA ILE A 218 5.56 -18.65 9.39
C ILE A 218 4.37 -18.51 8.44
N ASN A 219 4.07 -19.54 7.64
CA ASN A 219 2.95 -19.53 6.71
C ASN A 219 1.59 -19.42 7.42
N ASN A 220 1.42 -20.07 8.56
CA ASN A 220 0.20 -19.97 9.36
C ASN A 220 0.02 -18.54 9.89
N LEU A 221 1.08 -17.93 10.40
CA LEU A 221 1.04 -16.55 10.91
C LEU A 221 0.75 -15.54 9.77
N LEU A 222 1.40 -15.68 8.62
CA LEU A 222 1.12 -14.85 7.46
C LEU A 222 -0.33 -15.01 6.97
N SER A 223 -0.87 -16.24 6.99
CA SER A 223 -2.27 -16.48 6.60
C SER A 223 -3.25 -15.80 7.56
N VAL A 224 -2.98 -15.80 8.87
CA VAL A 224 -3.77 -15.04 9.86
C VAL A 224 -3.71 -13.55 9.56
N GLY A 225 -2.53 -13.01 9.22
CA GLY A 225 -2.38 -11.62 8.80
C GLY A 225 -3.21 -11.27 7.57
N VAL A 226 -3.22 -12.13 6.56
CA VAL A 226 -4.03 -11.93 5.33
C VAL A 226 -5.52 -11.83 5.66
N TRP A 227 -6.05 -12.74 6.48
CA TRP A 227 -7.46 -12.72 6.89
C TRP A 227 -7.78 -11.48 7.74
N TYR A 228 -6.90 -11.12 8.66
CA TYR A 228 -7.04 -9.93 9.49
C TYR A 228 -7.16 -8.65 8.63
N TYR A 229 -6.20 -8.40 7.74
CA TYR A 229 -6.23 -7.21 6.89
C TYR A 229 -7.43 -7.21 5.93
N PHE A 230 -7.80 -8.37 5.40
CA PHE A 230 -8.98 -8.50 4.53
C PHE A 230 -10.28 -8.08 5.26
N ILE A 231 -10.49 -8.57 6.48
CA ILE A 231 -11.65 -8.20 7.31
C ILE A 231 -11.62 -6.70 7.63
N LEU A 232 -10.47 -6.15 8.02
CA LEU A 232 -10.34 -4.73 8.33
C LEU A 232 -10.62 -3.83 7.13
N ILE A 233 -10.19 -4.20 5.93
CA ILE A 233 -10.50 -3.45 4.70
C ILE A 233 -12.02 -3.33 4.52
N ILE A 234 -12.76 -4.42 4.72
CA ILE A 234 -14.22 -4.42 4.64
C ILE A 234 -14.81 -3.49 5.71
N VAL A 235 -14.36 -3.60 6.95
CA VAL A 235 -14.83 -2.75 8.06
C VAL A 235 -14.56 -1.27 7.76
N TYR A 236 -13.34 -0.91 7.38
CA TYR A 236 -12.99 0.48 7.06
C TYR A 236 -13.75 1.02 5.86
N TYR A 237 -13.97 0.19 4.84
CA TYR A 237 -14.78 0.57 3.69
C TYR A 237 -16.19 1.00 4.10
N TYR A 238 -16.86 0.18 4.92
CA TYR A 238 -18.22 0.50 5.40
C TYR A 238 -18.23 1.67 6.37
N LEU A 239 -17.26 1.80 7.26
CA LEU A 239 -17.13 2.94 8.18
C LEU A 239 -16.94 4.26 7.40
N CYS A 240 -16.04 4.29 6.43
CA CYS A 240 -15.83 5.45 5.59
C CYS A 240 -17.10 5.81 4.81
N LEU A 241 -17.79 4.83 4.25
CA LEU A 241 -19.02 5.03 3.49
C LEU A 241 -20.16 5.54 4.39
N TYR A 242 -20.26 5.06 5.63
CA TYR A 242 -21.22 5.54 6.61
C TYR A 242 -21.00 7.01 6.96
N ILE A 243 -19.75 7.40 7.26
CA ILE A 243 -19.40 8.79 7.58
C ILE A 243 -19.63 9.69 6.36
N PHE A 244 -19.25 9.26 5.17
CA PHE A 244 -19.43 10.00 3.93
C PHE A 244 -20.92 10.25 3.60
N ASN A 245 -21.81 9.31 3.96
CA ASN A 245 -23.26 9.47 3.76
C ASN A 245 -23.90 10.48 4.73
N LYS A 246 -23.35 10.64 5.96
CA LYS A 246 -23.89 11.60 6.96
C LYS A 246 -23.83 13.05 6.50
N GLY A 247 -23.02 13.35 5.54
CA GLY A 247 -22.88 14.70 4.97
C GLY A 247 -21.43 15.18 5.00
N VAL A 248 -21.09 15.99 4.00
CA VAL A 248 -19.79 16.62 3.84
C VAL A 248 -19.96 18.07 4.22
N ASN A 249 -19.22 18.54 5.21
CA ASN A 249 -19.22 19.96 5.59
C ASN A 249 -18.28 20.69 4.60
N ILE A 250 -18.88 21.36 3.63
CA ILE A 250 -18.16 22.15 2.62
C ILE A 250 -18.17 23.60 3.12
N GLU A 251 -17.25 23.94 4.00
CA GLU A 251 -16.93 25.32 4.38
C GLU A 251 -15.45 25.60 4.16
#